data_76837a10f9e0ef043e2e994bdf272356
#
_entry.id   76837a10f9e0ef043e2e994bdf272356
#
_cell.length_a   1.000
_cell.length_b   1.000
_cell.length_c   1.000
_cell.angle_alpha   90.00
_cell.angle_beta   90.00
_cell.angle_gamma   90.00
#
_symmetry.space_group_name_H-M   'P 1'
#
loop_
_entity.id
_entity.type
_entity.pdbx_description
1 polymer ?
#
loop_
_entity_poly.entity_id
_entity_poly.type
_entity_poly.pdbx_seq_one_letter_code
_entity_poly.pdbx_strand_id
1 'polypeptide(L)'
;IATAYAKEGANLVLTGRNVQKLTDAKEELEKKYGIKVLPVQADVSAGSDNEAIVQNVVKQAIDTFGRIDVLINNAQASASGVTIADHTTEQFDLAVYSGLYAAFYYMKACYPYLKETQGSVINFASGAGLFGNYGQCAYAAAKEGIRGLTRVAATEWGRDHINVNIVCPLAWTAQLEQFQKA
;
A
#
# COMPACT_ATOMS: atom_id res chain seq x y z
N ILE A 1 2.99 11.35 1.62
CA ILE A 1 3.21 10.81 0.26
C ILE A 1 2.35 11.60 -0.72
N ALA A 2 1.02 11.55 -0.65
CA ALA A 2 0.10 12.19 -1.61
C ALA A 2 0.42 13.67 -1.86
N THR A 3 0.65 14.46 -0.79
CA THR A 3 1.03 15.87 -0.89
C THR A 3 2.32 16.10 -1.69
N ALA A 4 3.31 15.21 -1.57
CA ALA A 4 4.56 15.33 -2.31
C ALA A 4 4.35 15.14 -3.81
N TYR A 5 3.59 14.12 -4.19
CA TYR A 5 3.24 13.89 -5.60
C TYR A 5 2.34 15.00 -6.16
N ALA A 6 1.39 15.50 -5.38
CA ALA A 6 0.54 16.62 -5.77
C ALA A 6 1.33 17.89 -6.07
N LYS A 7 2.39 18.18 -5.29
CA LYS A 7 3.30 19.32 -5.53
C LYS A 7 4.02 19.23 -6.87
N GLU A 8 4.29 18.02 -7.33
CA GLU A 8 4.95 17.75 -8.63
C GLU A 8 3.93 17.63 -9.78
N GLY A 9 2.65 17.93 -9.53
CA GLY A 9 1.60 17.96 -10.55
C GLY A 9 1.00 16.60 -10.90
N ALA A 10 1.25 15.54 -10.12
CA ALA A 10 0.66 14.23 -10.36
C ALA A 10 -0.84 14.21 -10.03
N ASN A 11 -1.64 13.61 -10.89
CA ASN A 11 -2.99 13.20 -10.55
C ASN A 11 -2.95 11.97 -9.63
N LEU A 12 -3.91 11.85 -8.74
CA LEU A 12 -3.85 10.85 -7.68
C LEU A 12 -5.10 9.97 -7.63
N VAL A 13 -4.89 8.68 -7.36
CA VAL A 13 -5.93 7.79 -6.84
C VAL A 13 -5.64 7.57 -5.36
N LEU A 14 -6.56 7.97 -4.50
CA LEU A 14 -6.46 7.78 -3.06
C LEU A 14 -7.41 6.68 -2.60
N THR A 15 -6.87 5.66 -1.95
CA THR A 15 -7.64 4.54 -1.44
C THR A 15 -7.68 4.52 0.09
N GLY A 16 -8.77 4.06 0.65
CA GLY A 16 -8.93 3.93 2.09
C GLY A 16 -10.35 3.50 2.48
N ARG A 17 -10.55 3.22 3.76
CA ARG A 17 -11.84 2.77 4.30
C ARG A 17 -12.81 3.91 4.61
N ASN A 18 -12.29 5.09 4.96
CA ASN A 18 -13.09 6.22 5.40
C ASN A 18 -13.31 7.19 4.24
N VAL A 19 -14.53 7.21 3.71
CA VAL A 19 -14.94 8.04 2.57
C VAL A 19 -14.76 9.53 2.87
N GLN A 20 -15.13 9.98 4.08
CA GLN A 20 -15.00 11.40 4.43
C GLN A 20 -13.56 11.88 4.38
N LYS A 21 -12.62 11.11 4.97
CA LYS A 21 -11.20 11.45 4.91
C LYS A 21 -10.64 11.46 3.49
N LEU A 22 -11.15 10.59 2.62
CA LEU A 22 -10.76 10.58 1.20
C LEU A 22 -11.28 11.82 0.48
N THR A 23 -12.53 12.23 0.76
CA THR A 23 -13.14 13.43 0.19
C THR A 23 -12.43 14.70 0.66
N ASP A 24 -12.16 14.82 1.96
CA ASP A 24 -11.44 15.97 2.53
C ASP A 24 -10.03 16.10 1.91
N ALA A 25 -9.31 14.97 1.78
CA ALA A 25 -8.00 14.95 1.15
C ALA A 25 -8.05 15.34 -0.34
N LYS A 26 -9.09 14.89 -1.07
CA LYS A 26 -9.32 15.29 -2.45
C LYS A 26 -9.48 16.80 -2.56
N GLU A 27 -10.41 17.37 -1.80
CA GLU A 27 -10.72 18.81 -1.84
C GLU A 27 -9.49 19.66 -1.50
N GLU A 28 -8.74 19.27 -0.46
CA GLU A 28 -7.52 19.95 -0.07
C GLU A 28 -6.46 19.93 -1.19
N LEU A 29 -6.19 18.75 -1.75
CA LEU A 29 -5.12 18.56 -2.74
C LEU A 29 -5.48 19.21 -4.09
N GLU A 30 -6.71 19.07 -4.55
CA GLU A 30 -7.17 19.69 -5.79
C GLU A 30 -7.14 21.22 -5.68
N LYS A 31 -7.64 21.77 -4.56
CA LYS A 31 -7.64 23.23 -4.32
C LYS A 31 -6.22 23.81 -4.24
N LYS A 32 -5.30 23.08 -3.59
CA LYS A 32 -3.97 23.60 -3.30
C LYS A 32 -2.98 23.44 -4.46
N TYR A 33 -3.14 22.39 -5.26
CA TYR A 33 -2.16 22.03 -6.28
C TYR A 33 -2.69 21.99 -7.71
N GLY A 34 -4.00 22.16 -7.91
CA GLY A 34 -4.62 22.19 -9.24
C GLY A 34 -4.61 20.84 -9.98
N ILE A 35 -4.37 19.75 -9.26
CA ILE A 35 -4.38 18.37 -9.79
C ILE A 35 -5.79 17.78 -9.75
N LYS A 36 -5.95 16.57 -10.32
CA LYS A 36 -7.17 15.76 -10.16
C LYS A 36 -6.94 14.64 -9.17
N VAL A 37 -7.91 14.41 -8.28
CA VAL A 37 -7.87 13.32 -7.29
C VAL A 37 -9.11 12.46 -7.40
N LEU A 38 -8.93 11.15 -7.59
CA LEU A 38 -9.96 10.13 -7.56
C LEU A 38 -9.94 9.43 -6.19
N PRO A 39 -10.92 9.69 -5.30
CA PRO A 39 -11.07 8.94 -4.06
C PRO A 39 -11.80 7.62 -4.34
N VAL A 40 -11.26 6.50 -3.90
CA VAL A 40 -11.89 5.18 -4.03
C VAL A 40 -11.94 4.51 -2.67
N GLN A 41 -13.16 4.24 -2.18
CA GLN A 41 -13.29 3.44 -0.96
C GLN A 41 -12.87 2.00 -1.23
N ALA A 42 -11.88 1.52 -0.48
CA ALA A 42 -11.36 0.17 -0.58
C ALA A 42 -10.86 -0.30 0.79
N ASP A 43 -11.33 -1.48 1.21
CA ASP A 43 -10.83 -2.16 2.40
C ASP A 43 -9.98 -3.36 1.99
N VAL A 44 -8.68 -3.20 2.02
CA VAL A 44 -7.73 -4.26 1.66
C VAL A 44 -7.54 -5.31 2.76
N SER A 45 -8.27 -5.22 3.86
CA SER A 45 -8.31 -6.25 4.90
C SER A 45 -9.47 -7.24 4.74
N ALA A 46 -10.23 -7.16 3.66
CA ALA A 46 -11.44 -7.94 3.42
C ALA A 46 -11.21 -9.44 3.10
N GLY A 47 -9.98 -9.94 3.24
CA GLY A 47 -9.66 -11.36 3.07
C GLY A 47 -9.79 -11.82 1.61
N SER A 48 -10.63 -12.82 1.35
CA SER A 48 -10.83 -13.41 0.02
C SER A 48 -11.31 -12.43 -1.04
N ASP A 49 -11.94 -11.34 -0.66
CA ASP A 49 -12.50 -10.36 -1.58
C ASP A 49 -11.47 -9.29 -2.02
N ASN A 50 -10.27 -9.30 -1.45
CA ASN A 50 -9.24 -8.32 -1.73
C ASN A 50 -8.89 -8.21 -3.22
N GLU A 51 -8.82 -9.32 -3.94
CA GLU A 51 -8.47 -9.28 -5.37
C GLU A 51 -9.52 -8.53 -6.18
N ALA A 52 -10.80 -8.79 -5.94
CA ALA A 52 -11.90 -8.10 -6.62
C ALA A 52 -11.95 -6.60 -6.27
N ILE A 53 -11.72 -6.26 -5.01
CA ILE A 53 -11.63 -4.86 -4.55
C ILE A 53 -10.50 -4.13 -5.28
N VAL A 54 -9.32 -4.72 -5.34
CA VAL A 54 -8.15 -4.14 -6.01
C VAL A 54 -8.39 -3.97 -7.51
N GLN A 55 -8.97 -4.99 -8.18
CA GLN A 55 -9.32 -4.91 -9.60
C GLN A 55 -10.29 -3.75 -9.89
N ASN A 56 -11.29 -3.55 -9.03
CA ASN A 56 -12.21 -2.42 -9.15
C ASN A 56 -11.51 -1.06 -8.97
N VAL A 57 -10.57 -0.94 -8.03
CA VAL A 57 -9.77 0.29 -7.84
C VAL A 57 -8.96 0.60 -9.09
N VAL A 58 -8.24 -0.40 -9.62
CA VAL A 58 -7.40 -0.25 -10.81
C VAL A 58 -8.25 0.10 -12.03
N LYS A 59 -9.41 -0.56 -12.20
CA LYS A 59 -10.36 -0.23 -13.26
C LYS A 59 -10.80 1.23 -13.20
N GLN A 60 -11.22 1.73 -12.03
CA GLN A 60 -11.63 3.13 -11.87
C GLN A 60 -10.48 4.10 -12.15
N ALA A 61 -9.25 3.76 -11.76
CA ALA A 61 -8.07 4.57 -12.06
C ALA A 61 -7.85 4.71 -13.58
N ILE A 62 -7.96 3.60 -14.31
CA ILE A 62 -7.80 3.58 -15.76
C ILE A 62 -8.97 4.27 -16.47
N ASP A 63 -10.21 4.04 -16.05
CA ASP A 63 -11.38 4.71 -16.62
C ASP A 63 -11.29 6.25 -16.43
N THR A 64 -10.64 6.73 -15.38
CA THR A 64 -10.52 8.16 -15.06
C THR A 64 -9.30 8.81 -15.71
N PHE A 65 -8.14 8.18 -15.66
CA PHE A 65 -6.87 8.79 -16.05
C PHE A 65 -6.20 8.14 -17.26
N GLY A 66 -6.63 6.95 -17.68
CA GLY A 66 -6.12 6.23 -18.85
C GLY A 66 -4.73 5.60 -18.66
N ARG A 67 -4.07 5.82 -17.53
CA ARG A 67 -2.71 5.36 -17.26
C ARG A 67 -2.39 5.20 -15.78
N ILE A 68 -1.35 4.43 -15.48
CA ILE A 68 -0.74 4.33 -14.15
C ILE A 68 0.77 4.45 -14.32
N ASP A 69 1.37 5.45 -13.69
CA ASP A 69 2.81 5.69 -13.71
C ASP A 69 3.52 5.21 -12.44
N VAL A 70 2.84 5.33 -11.29
CA VAL A 70 3.41 4.96 -9.99
C VAL A 70 2.36 4.24 -9.16
N LEU A 71 2.73 3.07 -8.66
CA LEU A 71 1.99 2.32 -7.65
C LEU A 71 2.67 2.45 -6.29
N ILE A 72 1.91 2.83 -5.26
CA ILE A 72 2.43 2.95 -3.89
C ILE A 72 1.62 2.05 -2.96
N ASN A 73 2.20 0.94 -2.53
CA ASN A 73 1.60 -0.01 -1.59
C ASN A 73 1.96 0.37 -0.14
N ASN A 74 1.19 1.31 0.43
CA ASN A 74 1.42 1.85 1.77
C ASN A 74 0.41 1.35 2.81
N ALA A 75 -0.83 1.02 2.39
CA ALA A 75 -1.89 0.60 3.30
C ALA A 75 -1.57 -0.74 3.96
N GLN A 76 -1.75 -0.82 5.28
CA GLN A 76 -1.70 -2.05 6.05
C GLN A 76 -2.41 -1.86 7.40
N ALA A 77 -3.04 -2.92 7.89
CA ALA A 77 -3.53 -3.06 9.25
C ALA A 77 -2.81 -4.21 9.96
N SER A 78 -2.68 -4.16 11.27
CA SER A 78 -2.10 -5.23 12.08
C SER A 78 -2.55 -5.12 13.53
N ALA A 79 -2.56 -6.25 14.23
CA ALA A 79 -2.60 -6.30 15.68
C ALA A 79 -1.15 -6.23 16.19
N SER A 80 -0.83 -5.19 16.97
CA SER A 80 0.49 -5.00 17.57
C SER A 80 0.42 -5.21 19.08
N GLY A 81 1.54 -5.61 19.68
CA GLY A 81 1.65 -5.86 21.13
C GLY A 81 1.23 -7.27 21.54
N VAL A 82 0.91 -8.16 20.59
CA VAL A 82 0.50 -9.55 20.87
C VAL A 82 1.66 -10.50 20.58
N THR A 83 1.96 -11.40 21.54
CA THR A 83 3.04 -12.39 21.38
C THR A 83 2.64 -13.46 20.34
N ILE A 84 3.61 -14.22 19.82
CA ILE A 84 3.32 -15.32 18.88
C ILE A 84 2.38 -16.34 19.51
N ALA A 85 2.57 -16.66 20.80
CA ALA A 85 1.77 -17.66 21.49
C ALA A 85 0.31 -17.24 21.65
N ASP A 86 0.06 -15.94 21.78
CA ASP A 86 -1.29 -15.38 22.02
C ASP A 86 -1.94 -14.85 20.74
N HIS A 87 -1.23 -14.86 19.61
CA HIS A 87 -1.73 -14.34 18.34
C HIS A 87 -2.83 -15.23 17.77
N THR A 88 -3.99 -14.64 17.48
CA THR A 88 -5.04 -15.41 16.81
C THR A 88 -4.80 -15.46 15.29
N THR A 89 -5.43 -16.45 14.64
CA THR A 89 -5.37 -16.56 13.18
C THR A 89 -5.93 -15.32 12.50
N GLU A 90 -7.03 -14.77 13.02
CA GLU A 90 -7.66 -13.56 12.46
C GLU A 90 -6.75 -12.34 12.56
N GLN A 91 -5.99 -12.21 13.64
CA GLN A 91 -4.99 -11.14 13.80
C GLN A 91 -3.82 -11.33 12.83
N PHE A 92 -3.41 -12.56 12.60
CA PHE A 92 -2.37 -12.89 11.62
C PHE A 92 -2.85 -12.59 10.21
N ASP A 93 -4.03 -13.07 9.85
CA ASP A 93 -4.66 -12.88 8.55
C ASP A 93 -4.88 -11.40 8.24
N LEU A 94 -5.29 -10.59 9.23
CA LEU A 94 -5.44 -9.15 9.08
C LEU A 94 -4.16 -8.49 8.51
N ALA A 95 -2.99 -8.83 9.05
CA ALA A 95 -1.73 -8.27 8.58
C ALA A 95 -1.32 -8.81 7.21
N VAL A 96 -1.52 -10.10 6.98
CA VAL A 96 -1.16 -10.77 5.73
C VAL A 96 -2.05 -10.31 4.60
N TYR A 97 -3.37 -10.27 4.78
CA TYR A 97 -4.30 -9.82 3.74
C TYR A 97 -4.15 -8.32 3.44
N SER A 98 -4.12 -7.47 4.46
CA SER A 98 -4.04 -6.02 4.25
C SER A 98 -2.67 -5.55 3.74
N GLY A 99 -1.61 -6.29 4.03
CA GLY A 99 -0.25 -5.96 3.63
C GLY A 99 0.23 -6.76 2.42
N LEU A 100 0.53 -8.04 2.62
CA LEU A 100 1.19 -8.87 1.61
C LEU A 100 0.28 -9.17 0.41
N TYR A 101 -0.92 -9.69 0.65
CA TYR A 101 -1.85 -9.99 -0.44
C TYR A 101 -2.30 -8.74 -1.18
N ALA A 102 -2.59 -7.64 -0.46
CA ALA A 102 -2.96 -6.38 -1.10
C ALA A 102 -1.84 -5.87 -2.02
N ALA A 103 -0.59 -5.87 -1.56
CA ALA A 103 0.55 -5.48 -2.39
C ALA A 103 0.68 -6.38 -3.63
N PHE A 104 0.54 -7.70 -3.47
CA PHE A 104 0.57 -8.65 -4.57
C PHE A 104 -0.54 -8.37 -5.60
N TYR A 105 -1.78 -8.19 -5.16
CA TYR A 105 -2.91 -7.94 -6.07
C TYR A 105 -2.79 -6.61 -6.80
N TYR A 106 -2.39 -5.53 -6.11
CA TYR A 106 -2.16 -4.24 -6.76
C TYR A 106 -1.01 -4.32 -7.78
N MET A 107 0.10 -4.97 -7.44
CA MET A 107 1.21 -5.16 -8.37
C MET A 107 0.76 -5.94 -9.61
N LYS A 108 0.04 -7.06 -9.42
CA LYS A 108 -0.49 -7.90 -10.52
C LYS A 108 -1.46 -7.10 -11.40
N ALA A 109 -2.41 -6.38 -10.81
CA ALA A 109 -3.43 -5.63 -11.55
C ALA A 109 -2.86 -4.40 -12.27
N CYS A 110 -1.86 -3.73 -11.69
CA CYS A 110 -1.23 -2.55 -12.29
C CYS A 110 -0.15 -2.89 -13.33
N TYR A 111 0.39 -4.11 -13.32
CA TYR A 111 1.52 -4.49 -14.18
C TYR A 111 1.35 -4.12 -15.66
N PRO A 112 0.23 -4.44 -16.36
CA PRO A 112 0.11 -4.10 -17.78
C PRO A 112 0.23 -2.60 -18.05
N TYR A 113 -0.33 -1.77 -17.18
CA TYR A 113 -0.29 -0.31 -17.32
C TYR A 113 1.07 0.27 -16.93
N LEU A 114 1.72 -0.26 -15.91
CA LEU A 114 3.09 0.10 -15.54
C LEU A 114 4.09 -0.27 -16.63
N LYS A 115 3.86 -1.36 -17.36
CA LYS A 115 4.68 -1.74 -18.51
C LYS A 115 4.57 -0.72 -19.64
N GLU A 116 3.37 -0.23 -19.95
CA GLU A 116 3.15 0.78 -20.97
C GLU A 116 3.83 2.12 -20.64
N THR A 117 3.82 2.49 -19.37
CA THR A 117 4.40 3.77 -18.90
C THR A 117 5.87 3.66 -18.51
N GLN A 118 6.45 2.45 -18.47
CA GLN A 118 7.77 2.17 -17.89
C GLN A 118 7.84 2.73 -16.45
N GLY A 119 6.80 2.48 -15.68
CA GLY A 119 6.51 3.13 -14.43
C GLY A 119 7.30 2.60 -13.24
N SER A 120 6.80 2.91 -12.04
CA SER A 120 7.49 2.56 -10.81
C SER A 120 6.55 1.99 -9.76
N VAL A 121 7.05 1.06 -8.94
CA VAL A 121 6.38 0.54 -7.76
C VAL A 121 7.18 0.89 -6.52
N ILE A 122 6.50 1.38 -5.50
CA ILE A 122 7.08 1.65 -4.17
C ILE A 122 6.30 0.81 -3.15
N ASN A 123 6.96 -0.18 -2.60
CA ASN A 123 6.45 -1.00 -1.52
C ASN A 123 7.00 -0.52 -0.16
N PHE A 124 6.23 -0.72 0.90
CA PHE A 124 6.66 -0.35 2.25
C PHE A 124 6.89 -1.60 3.09
N ALA A 125 8.16 -1.84 3.43
CA ALA A 125 8.59 -2.80 4.44
C ALA A 125 8.74 -2.12 5.81
N SER A 126 9.41 -2.78 6.73
CA SER A 126 9.65 -2.25 8.07
C SER A 126 10.94 -2.83 8.66
N GLY A 127 11.60 -2.05 9.49
CA GLY A 127 12.66 -2.56 10.37
C GLY A 127 12.17 -3.63 11.35
N ALA A 128 10.88 -3.66 11.67
CA ALA A 128 10.30 -4.67 12.55
C ALA A 128 10.53 -6.11 12.09
N GLY A 129 10.49 -6.35 10.76
CA GLY A 129 10.81 -7.66 10.18
C GLY A 129 12.31 -7.97 10.27
N LEU A 130 13.17 -6.98 10.01
CA LEU A 130 14.62 -7.13 10.05
C LEU A 130 15.17 -7.41 11.45
N PHE A 131 14.58 -6.77 12.47
CA PHE A 131 15.09 -6.80 13.83
C PHE A 131 14.29 -7.73 14.76
N GLY A 132 13.14 -8.25 14.31
CA GLY A 132 12.30 -9.14 15.10
C GLY A 132 11.67 -8.43 16.29
N ASN A 133 10.98 -7.32 16.07
CA ASN A 133 10.38 -6.54 17.15
C ASN A 133 9.34 -7.36 17.91
N TYR A 134 9.41 -7.30 19.24
CA TYR A 134 8.49 -7.97 20.16
C TYR A 134 7.03 -7.58 19.86
N GLY A 135 6.13 -8.56 19.89
CA GLY A 135 4.69 -8.34 19.71
C GLY A 135 4.26 -7.93 18.31
N GLN A 136 5.09 -8.16 17.28
CA GLN A 136 4.79 -7.78 15.88
C GLN A 136 4.90 -8.94 14.89
N CYS A 137 4.61 -10.18 15.31
CA CYS A 137 4.88 -11.36 14.49
C CYS A 137 4.17 -11.32 13.13
N ALA A 138 2.86 -11.08 13.07
CA ALA A 138 2.11 -11.02 11.82
C ALA A 138 2.53 -9.84 10.94
N TYR A 139 2.74 -8.67 11.56
CA TYR A 139 3.22 -7.49 10.85
C TYR A 139 4.61 -7.72 10.24
N ALA A 140 5.54 -8.26 11.01
CA ALA A 140 6.89 -8.58 10.56
C ALA A 140 6.87 -9.60 9.42
N ALA A 141 6.08 -10.69 9.57
CA ALA A 141 5.92 -11.70 8.52
C ALA A 141 5.40 -11.10 7.20
N ALA A 142 4.35 -10.27 7.27
CA ALA A 142 3.82 -9.60 6.08
C ALA A 142 4.84 -8.65 5.44
N LYS A 143 5.58 -7.87 6.25
CA LYS A 143 6.60 -6.93 5.75
C LYS A 143 7.81 -7.62 5.12
N GLU A 144 8.25 -8.75 5.66
CA GLU A 144 9.31 -9.55 5.02
C GLU A 144 8.80 -10.27 3.75
N GLY A 145 7.53 -10.71 3.74
CA GLY A 145 6.88 -11.20 2.51
C GLY A 145 6.86 -10.14 1.40
N ILE A 146 6.50 -8.90 1.73
CA ILE A 146 6.55 -7.76 0.78
C ILE A 146 7.98 -7.51 0.29
N ARG A 147 8.99 -7.64 1.16
CA ARG A 147 10.40 -7.51 0.78
C ARG A 147 10.82 -8.57 -0.24
N GLY A 148 10.43 -9.83 -0.01
CA GLY A 148 10.65 -10.95 -0.95
C GLY A 148 9.98 -10.70 -2.29
N LEU A 149 8.68 -10.36 -2.26
CA LEU A 149 7.88 -10.03 -3.45
C LEU A 149 8.51 -8.89 -4.27
N THR A 150 8.97 -7.83 -3.60
CA THR A 150 9.62 -6.69 -4.24
C THR A 150 10.88 -7.09 -5.01
N ARG A 151 11.73 -7.95 -4.43
CA ARG A 151 12.96 -8.42 -5.09
C ARG A 151 12.65 -9.23 -6.33
N VAL A 152 11.67 -10.14 -6.26
CA VAL A 152 11.25 -10.95 -7.41
C VAL A 152 10.71 -10.05 -8.51
N ALA A 153 9.80 -9.15 -8.21
CA ALA A 153 9.22 -8.23 -9.19
C ALA A 153 10.28 -7.32 -9.81
N ALA A 154 11.24 -6.81 -9.05
CA ALA A 154 12.35 -6.00 -9.59
C ALA A 154 13.19 -6.80 -10.62
N THR A 155 13.43 -8.09 -10.37
CA THR A 155 14.14 -8.97 -11.31
C THR A 155 13.31 -9.26 -12.57
N GLU A 156 12.03 -9.59 -12.40
CA GLU A 156 11.16 -9.96 -13.52
C GLU A 156 10.80 -8.77 -14.42
N TRP A 157 10.52 -7.62 -13.82
CA TRP A 157 9.98 -6.45 -14.51
C TRP A 157 11.04 -5.46 -14.99
N GLY A 158 12.31 -5.67 -14.62
CA GLY A 158 13.43 -4.88 -15.10
C GLY A 158 13.53 -4.86 -16.63
N ARG A 159 13.22 -5.98 -17.30
CA ARG A 159 13.16 -6.09 -18.77
C ARG A 159 12.07 -5.21 -19.41
N ASP A 160 11.04 -4.85 -18.65
CA ASP A 160 9.96 -3.95 -19.06
C ASP A 160 10.19 -2.51 -18.60
N HIS A 161 11.40 -2.21 -18.12
CA HIS A 161 11.82 -0.91 -17.58
C HIS A 161 10.98 -0.41 -16.40
N ILE A 162 10.34 -1.31 -15.64
CA ILE A 162 9.59 -0.97 -14.43
C ILE A 162 10.55 -0.99 -13.25
N ASN A 163 10.61 0.11 -12.50
CA ASN A 163 11.38 0.20 -11.28
C ASN A 163 10.56 -0.28 -10.09
N VAL A 164 11.03 -1.30 -9.38
CA VAL A 164 10.34 -1.82 -8.18
C VAL A 164 11.25 -1.65 -6.97
N ASN A 165 10.85 -0.78 -6.07
CA ASN A 165 11.64 -0.39 -4.91
C ASN A 165 10.88 -0.62 -3.60
N ILE A 166 11.64 -0.70 -2.50
CA ILE A 166 11.09 -0.84 -1.16
C ILE A 166 11.63 0.25 -0.24
N VAL A 167 10.77 0.79 0.59
CA VAL A 167 11.10 1.78 1.62
C VAL A 167 10.84 1.18 3.00
N CYS A 168 11.79 1.37 3.91
CA CYS A 168 11.64 1.03 5.33
C CYS A 168 11.66 2.33 6.14
N PRO A 169 10.53 3.02 6.25
CA PRO A 169 10.51 4.31 6.91
C PRO A 169 10.70 4.17 8.41
N LEU A 170 11.40 5.13 9.00
CA LEU A 170 11.36 5.40 10.42
C LEU A 170 10.72 6.78 10.58
N ALA A 171 9.44 6.80 10.93
CA ALA A 171 8.68 8.04 11.06
C ALA A 171 7.77 7.99 12.29
N TRP A 172 7.61 9.12 12.94
CA TRP A 172 6.64 9.25 14.02
C TRP A 172 5.23 9.26 13.41
N THR A 173 4.43 8.28 13.76
CA THR A 173 3.06 8.12 13.26
C THR A 173 2.09 7.91 14.40
N ALA A 174 0.82 8.19 14.19
CA ALA A 174 -0.22 7.91 15.18
C ALA A 174 -0.25 6.42 15.59
N GLN A 175 0.08 5.51 14.69
CA GLN A 175 0.18 4.08 14.98
C GLN A 175 1.37 3.78 15.89
N LEU A 176 2.53 4.40 15.67
CA LEU A 176 3.70 4.24 16.53
C LEU A 176 3.43 4.82 17.93
N GLU A 177 2.74 5.96 17.99
CA GLU A 177 2.35 6.56 19.28
C GLU A 177 1.39 5.66 20.07
N GLN A 178 0.43 5.01 19.40
CA GLN A 178 -0.46 4.04 20.04
C GLN A 178 0.30 2.81 20.54
N PHE A 179 1.26 2.32 19.77
CA PHE A 179 2.10 1.17 20.16
C PHE A 179 2.95 1.46 21.40
N GLN A 180 3.44 2.68 21.56
CA GLN A 180 4.22 3.06 22.75
C GLN A 180 3.39 3.24 24.03
N LYS A 181 2.08 3.45 23.88
CA LYS A 181 1.15 3.61 25.01
C LYS A 181 0.52 2.29 25.46
N ALA A 182 0.68 1.21 24.69
CA ALA A 182 0.19 -0.14 24.99
C ALA A 182 1.25 -0.97 25.73
#